data_9c6d069a4e07583fc0894492827e00a4
#
_entry.id   9c6d069a4e07583fc0894492827e00a4
#
_cell.length_a   1.000
_cell.length_b   1.000
_cell.length_c   1.000
_cell.angle_alpha   90.00
_cell.angle_beta   90.00
_cell.angle_gamma   90.00
#
_symmetry.space_group_name_H-M   'P 1'
#
loop_
_entity.id
_entity.type
_entity.pdbx_description
1 polymer ?
#
loop_
_entity_poly.entity_id
_entity_poly.type
_entity_poly.pdbx_seq_one_letter_code
_entity_poly.pdbx_strand_id
1 'polypeptide(L)'
;MRRLFLTLILTLSVTAGYACTNLIVTKGASADGSVMVTYAADSYTRYGTLVHYPAGKHKAGEMRRILQWGQDHYLGEIPEAPYTYNVIGNMNEYQLVIGETTWGGRPELRDPQGIVDYGSLEYICLQRCKKAREAIELFVQLANEYGYASSGESLSFADTEEAWILEVIAKKPDVVDGVNRNKGIVWVAVRIPDGYIAAHANCARITTFPKDDPANCIYAPDVISHAREIGIYEGSDEDFSFADTYCPLSFSLMRNCECRVWSFFHRWGDLDMDRYLDFVMADNPKNRMPLYVKPKAKLSMLDLAEMMRDHYEGTPFDMTTDIGAGSNETPYRWKQNDWTVDGVKYSNARPICTQQTGFWFVAQCRGWLPDEIGGVFWFAVDDAGTSALTPVYSASRAVSWHYALGNGSMVEYSPTSMFWLNNRIAQFAYLRYNPVGREVQKRIVAHEEEMVKKVAEADAKAMSIASEKKRLKFLTEFSVSEADALFEEWSELDKYLLVKYMDGTVKHQNEDGSFKTNGSTDYIPVSPDWPGYSQKFKRAIVNDNGALLKVR
;
A
#
# COMPACT_ATOMS: atom_id res chain seq x y z
N MET A 1 -30.13 -36.66 -36.96
CA MET A 1 -29.98 -36.31 -35.53
C MET A 1 -28.59 -35.71 -35.32
N ARG A 2 -28.48 -34.38 -35.36
CA ARG A 2 -27.23 -33.63 -35.07
C ARG A 2 -27.27 -33.23 -33.59
N ARG A 3 -26.38 -33.81 -32.79
CA ARG A 3 -26.16 -33.37 -31.39
C ARG A 3 -25.35 -32.08 -31.38
N LEU A 4 -25.96 -30.97 -30.96
CA LEU A 4 -25.29 -29.75 -30.62
C LEU A 4 -24.56 -29.98 -29.27
N PHE A 5 -23.23 -29.95 -29.28
CA PHE A 5 -22.43 -29.79 -28.07
C PHE A 5 -22.37 -28.29 -27.74
N LEU A 6 -23.09 -27.90 -26.71
CA LEU A 6 -22.92 -26.59 -26.08
C LEU A 6 -21.65 -26.66 -25.21
N THR A 7 -20.57 -26.12 -25.72
CA THR A 7 -19.34 -25.91 -24.91
C THR A 7 -19.56 -24.70 -24.03
N LEU A 8 -19.84 -24.95 -22.76
CA LEU A 8 -19.89 -23.92 -21.72
C LEU A 8 -18.44 -23.41 -21.50
N ILE A 9 -18.06 -22.29 -22.12
CA ILE A 9 -16.81 -21.60 -21.81
C ILE A 9 -17.00 -20.95 -20.45
N LEU A 10 -16.52 -21.60 -19.39
CA LEU A 10 -16.33 -21.00 -18.08
C LEU A 10 -15.17 -19.99 -18.23
N THR A 11 -15.49 -18.73 -18.47
CA THR A 11 -14.53 -17.65 -18.30
C THR A 11 -14.23 -17.54 -16.81
N LEU A 12 -13.16 -18.21 -16.36
CA LEU A 12 -12.52 -17.85 -15.10
C LEU A 12 -12.02 -16.42 -15.28
N SER A 13 -12.78 -15.44 -14.80
CA SER A 13 -12.26 -14.13 -14.50
C SER A 13 -11.19 -14.30 -13.42
N VAL A 14 -9.94 -14.40 -13.83
CA VAL A 14 -8.80 -14.19 -12.95
C VAL A 14 -8.91 -12.73 -12.54
N THR A 15 -9.57 -12.47 -11.42
CA THR A 15 -9.41 -11.19 -10.73
C THR A 15 -7.94 -11.09 -10.40
N ALA A 16 -7.21 -10.25 -11.14
CA ALA A 16 -5.87 -9.84 -10.74
C ALA A 16 -6.02 -9.32 -9.30
N GLY A 17 -5.50 -10.07 -8.34
CA GLY A 17 -5.67 -9.75 -6.93
C GLY A 17 -4.87 -8.50 -6.62
N TYR A 18 -5.50 -7.35 -6.72
CA TYR A 18 -5.01 -6.12 -6.09
C TYR A 18 -5.08 -6.35 -4.58
N ALA A 19 -4.02 -6.04 -3.89
CA ALA A 19 -3.94 -6.31 -2.47
C ALA A 19 -3.14 -5.22 -1.79
N CYS A 20 -3.80 -4.11 -1.52
CA CYS A 20 -3.25 -2.88 -0.97
C CYS A 20 -3.39 -2.84 0.57
N THR A 21 -2.58 -2.02 1.25
CA THR A 21 -2.67 -1.80 2.70
C THR A 21 -2.49 -0.33 3.01
N ASN A 22 -3.40 0.22 3.82
CA ASN A 22 -3.33 1.59 4.35
C ASN A 22 -3.29 1.56 5.87
N LEU A 23 -2.39 2.33 6.48
CA LEU A 23 -2.34 2.61 7.91
C LEU A 23 -2.55 4.12 8.10
N ILE A 24 -3.26 4.48 9.16
CA ILE A 24 -3.61 5.88 9.48
C ILE A 24 -3.17 6.16 10.91
N VAL A 25 -2.47 7.28 11.11
CA VAL A 25 -2.11 7.82 12.43
C VAL A 25 -2.59 9.26 12.49
N THR A 26 -3.53 9.53 13.41
CA THR A 26 -4.04 10.89 13.60
C THR A 26 -3.05 11.74 14.39
N LYS A 27 -3.25 13.05 14.39
CA LYS A 27 -2.37 14.07 14.99
C LYS A 27 -2.02 13.76 16.45
N GLY A 28 -3.00 13.41 17.28
CA GLY A 28 -2.80 13.09 18.69
C GLY A 28 -2.11 11.75 18.94
N ALA A 29 -2.12 10.83 17.96
CA ALA A 29 -1.46 9.53 18.01
C ALA A 29 -0.02 9.57 17.44
N SER A 30 0.36 10.65 16.78
CA SER A 30 1.68 10.86 16.19
C SER A 30 2.71 11.38 17.18
N ALA A 31 3.97 10.98 17.02
CA ALA A 31 5.08 11.39 17.87
C ALA A 31 5.41 12.88 17.73
N ASP A 32 5.25 13.44 16.53
CA ASP A 32 5.55 14.84 16.21
C ASP A 32 4.29 15.72 16.00
N GLY A 33 3.10 15.13 16.07
CA GLY A 33 1.84 15.83 15.85
C GLY A 33 1.43 15.98 14.38
N SER A 34 2.09 15.27 13.46
CA SER A 34 1.62 15.15 12.06
C SER A 34 0.45 14.17 11.94
N VAL A 35 -0.35 14.32 10.90
CA VAL A 35 -1.25 13.26 10.43
C VAL A 35 -0.47 12.43 9.42
N MET A 36 -0.50 11.10 9.55
CA MET A 36 0.23 10.21 8.65
C MET A 36 -0.68 9.16 8.04
N VAL A 37 -0.46 8.89 6.75
CA VAL A 37 -1.13 7.82 5.99
C VAL A 37 -0.10 7.03 5.22
N THR A 38 -0.20 5.70 5.27
CA THR A 38 0.61 4.82 4.41
C THR A 38 -0.23 4.22 3.30
N TYR A 39 0.43 3.76 2.25
CA TYR A 39 -0.17 2.94 1.22
C TYR A 39 0.87 2.03 0.58
N ALA A 40 0.51 0.78 0.33
CA ALA A 40 1.23 -0.13 -0.55
C ALA A 40 0.34 -0.53 -1.71
N ALA A 41 0.76 -0.26 -2.94
CA ALA A 41 0.06 -0.63 -4.17
C ALA A 41 0.53 -2.02 -4.62
N ASP A 42 -0.17 -3.06 -4.18
CA ASP A 42 0.28 -4.43 -4.37
C ASP A 42 -0.41 -5.10 -5.57
N SER A 43 0.34 -5.31 -6.63
CA SER A 43 -0.13 -6.01 -7.82
C SER A 43 1.06 -6.54 -8.63
N TYR A 44 1.02 -7.80 -9.07
CA TYR A 44 2.03 -8.39 -9.95
C TYR A 44 2.16 -7.72 -11.33
N THR A 45 1.27 -6.80 -11.65
CA THR A 45 1.28 -6.04 -12.91
C THR A 45 1.62 -4.57 -12.72
N ARG A 46 1.88 -4.12 -11.48
CA ARG A 46 2.15 -2.72 -11.16
C ARG A 46 3.64 -2.42 -11.22
N TYR A 47 4.06 -1.62 -12.18
CA TYR A 47 5.38 -0.99 -12.21
C TYR A 47 5.38 0.24 -11.32
N GLY A 48 6.29 0.30 -10.35
CA GLY A 48 6.37 1.43 -9.41
C GLY A 48 7.01 2.65 -10.06
N THR A 49 6.26 3.76 -10.06
CA THR A 49 6.75 5.08 -10.48
C THR A 49 6.20 6.16 -9.56
N LEU A 50 6.92 7.26 -9.42
CA LEU A 50 6.44 8.46 -8.74
C LEU A 50 5.80 9.41 -9.76
N VAL A 51 4.48 9.46 -9.77
CA VAL A 51 3.75 10.36 -10.66
C VAL A 51 3.86 11.81 -10.19
N HIS A 52 3.90 12.74 -11.14
CA HIS A 52 3.87 14.17 -10.88
C HIS A 52 2.86 14.83 -11.81
N TYR A 53 1.88 15.49 -11.24
CA TYR A 53 0.92 16.33 -11.96
C TYR A 53 1.20 17.80 -11.59
N PRO A 54 1.80 18.59 -12.50
CA PRO A 54 2.07 20.01 -12.24
C PRO A 54 0.79 20.81 -12.04
N ALA A 55 0.85 21.82 -11.17
CA ALA A 55 -0.20 22.82 -11.07
C ALA A 55 -0.41 23.52 -12.42
N GLY A 56 -1.66 23.80 -12.78
CA GLY A 56 -2.00 24.37 -14.08
C GLY A 56 -3.25 25.23 -14.10
N LYS A 57 -3.30 26.17 -15.08
CA LYS A 57 -4.50 26.90 -15.46
C LYS A 57 -5.09 26.29 -16.70
N HIS A 58 -6.40 26.12 -16.73
CA HIS A 58 -7.12 25.50 -17.82
C HIS A 58 -8.08 26.50 -18.47
N LYS A 59 -8.38 26.29 -19.76
CA LYS A 59 -9.29 27.16 -20.52
C LYS A 59 -10.73 26.85 -20.15
N ALA A 60 -11.60 27.87 -20.24
CA ALA A 60 -13.03 27.65 -20.10
C ALA A 60 -13.55 26.61 -21.12
N GLY A 61 -14.26 25.61 -20.66
CA GLY A 61 -14.78 24.52 -21.51
C GLY A 61 -13.78 23.43 -21.85
N GLU A 62 -12.58 23.46 -21.28
CA GLU A 62 -11.61 22.35 -21.40
C GLU A 62 -12.18 21.08 -20.76
N MET A 63 -11.97 19.95 -21.43
CA MET A 63 -12.45 18.65 -20.96
C MET A 63 -11.25 17.80 -20.54
N ARG A 64 -11.41 17.12 -19.39
CA ARG A 64 -10.44 16.15 -18.89
C ARG A 64 -10.82 14.76 -19.38
N ARG A 65 -9.92 14.11 -20.10
CA ARG A 65 -10.07 12.70 -20.47
C ARG A 65 -9.89 11.81 -19.24
N ILE A 66 -10.78 10.86 -19.07
CA ILE A 66 -10.71 9.86 -18.01
C ILE A 66 -10.21 8.55 -18.62
N LEU A 67 -9.08 8.09 -18.12
CA LEU A 67 -8.51 6.78 -18.44
C LEU A 67 -8.63 5.90 -17.21
N GLN A 68 -9.05 4.66 -17.41
CA GLN A 68 -9.13 3.70 -16.31
C GLN A 68 -7.76 3.51 -15.66
N TRP A 69 -7.71 3.63 -14.36
CA TRP A 69 -6.47 3.53 -13.60
C TRP A 69 -5.72 2.22 -13.88
N GLY A 70 -4.46 2.36 -14.28
CA GLY A 70 -3.57 1.23 -14.53
C GLY A 70 -3.85 0.40 -15.79
N GLN A 71 -4.82 0.80 -16.63
CA GLN A 71 -5.16 0.10 -17.87
C GLN A 71 -5.15 1.01 -19.11
N ASP A 72 -5.05 2.33 -18.92
CA ASP A 72 -5.12 3.36 -19.98
C ASP A 72 -6.35 3.24 -20.90
N HIS A 73 -7.37 2.49 -20.46
CA HIS A 73 -8.63 2.36 -21.18
C HIS A 73 -9.45 3.64 -21.04
N TYR A 74 -9.88 4.21 -22.18
CA TYR A 74 -10.68 5.43 -22.19
C TYR A 74 -12.10 5.17 -21.68
N LEU A 75 -12.51 5.87 -20.62
CA LEU A 75 -13.82 5.77 -20.02
C LEU A 75 -14.76 6.90 -20.46
N GLY A 76 -14.27 8.12 -20.64
CA GLY A 76 -15.05 9.28 -20.98
C GLY A 76 -14.32 10.60 -20.73
N GLU A 77 -15.08 11.68 -20.67
CA GLU A 77 -14.57 13.03 -20.37
C GLU A 77 -15.47 13.75 -19.39
N ILE A 78 -14.86 14.56 -18.52
CA ILE A 78 -15.54 15.46 -17.58
C ILE A 78 -15.01 16.89 -17.74
N PRO A 79 -15.73 17.95 -17.33
CA PRO A 79 -15.21 19.30 -17.33
C PRO A 79 -13.94 19.41 -16.46
N GLU A 80 -12.89 20.06 -17.02
CA GLU A 80 -11.69 20.36 -16.24
C GLU A 80 -11.92 21.57 -15.33
N ALA A 81 -11.26 21.58 -14.15
CA ALA A 81 -11.30 22.72 -13.26
C ALA A 81 -10.51 23.91 -13.85
N PRO A 82 -10.88 25.18 -13.57
CA PRO A 82 -10.12 26.34 -14.06
C PRO A 82 -8.66 26.39 -13.62
N TYR A 83 -8.36 25.72 -12.50
CA TYR A 83 -7.02 25.57 -11.94
C TYR A 83 -6.89 24.20 -11.25
N THR A 84 -5.75 23.55 -11.45
CA THR A 84 -5.39 22.30 -10.77
C THR A 84 -4.15 22.48 -9.92
N TYR A 85 -4.12 21.83 -8.76
CA TYR A 85 -2.99 21.88 -7.83
C TYR A 85 -1.88 20.92 -8.23
N ASN A 86 -0.65 21.20 -7.74
CA ASN A 86 0.49 20.31 -7.89
C ASN A 86 0.30 19.05 -7.04
N VAL A 87 0.55 17.89 -7.64
CA VAL A 87 0.44 16.59 -6.96
C VAL A 87 1.72 15.79 -7.17
N ILE A 88 2.28 15.28 -6.10
CA ILE A 88 3.40 14.33 -6.08
C ILE A 88 2.88 13.01 -5.50
N GLY A 89 2.92 11.95 -6.29
CA GLY A 89 2.35 10.68 -5.88
C GLY A 89 0.88 10.82 -5.47
N ASN A 90 0.56 10.43 -4.25
CA ASN A 90 -0.79 10.50 -3.69
C ASN A 90 -0.98 11.70 -2.74
N MET A 91 -0.14 12.74 -2.84
CA MET A 91 -0.20 13.92 -1.98
C MET A 91 -0.09 15.21 -2.77
N ASN A 92 -0.90 16.22 -2.44
CA ASN A 92 -0.85 17.52 -3.11
C ASN A 92 -0.05 18.58 -2.31
N GLU A 93 0.17 19.73 -2.94
CA GLU A 93 0.92 20.86 -2.36
C GLU A 93 0.26 21.53 -1.14
N TYR A 94 -0.98 21.16 -0.80
CA TYR A 94 -1.71 21.59 0.40
C TYR A 94 -1.75 20.51 1.48
N GLN A 95 -0.91 19.48 1.38
CA GLN A 95 -0.83 18.38 2.32
C GLN A 95 -2.09 17.48 2.39
N LEU A 96 -2.96 17.53 1.38
CA LEU A 96 -4.03 16.53 1.22
C LEU A 96 -3.41 15.24 0.68
N VAL A 97 -3.68 14.13 1.34
CA VAL A 97 -3.25 12.79 0.92
C VAL A 97 -4.46 11.86 0.78
N ILE A 98 -4.44 11.02 -0.25
CA ILE A 98 -5.45 10.00 -0.50
C ILE A 98 -4.75 8.66 -0.78
N GLY A 99 -5.17 7.60 -0.10
CA GLY A 99 -4.74 6.22 -0.36
C GLY A 99 -5.96 5.31 -0.45
N GLU A 100 -5.82 4.11 -1.06
CA GLU A 100 -6.96 3.23 -1.30
C GLU A 100 -6.66 1.76 -1.00
N THR A 101 -7.74 0.97 -0.89
CA THR A 101 -7.68 -0.50 -0.96
C THR A 101 -8.97 -1.06 -1.59
N THR A 102 -8.84 -1.76 -2.69
CA THR A 102 -9.95 -2.42 -3.38
C THR A 102 -10.41 -3.66 -2.62
N TRP A 103 -11.73 -3.79 -2.32
CA TRP A 103 -12.28 -4.97 -1.66
C TRP A 103 -13.29 -5.76 -2.51
N GLY A 104 -13.57 -5.32 -3.71
CA GLY A 104 -14.47 -6.00 -4.64
C GLY A 104 -15.95 -5.81 -4.31
N GLY A 105 -16.43 -6.38 -3.21
CA GLY A 105 -17.81 -6.31 -2.78
C GLY A 105 -18.73 -7.26 -3.56
N ARG A 106 -19.97 -6.85 -3.77
CA ARG A 106 -20.98 -7.61 -4.51
C ARG A 106 -20.82 -7.40 -6.02
N PRO A 107 -20.59 -8.46 -6.82
CA PRO A 107 -20.35 -8.31 -8.27
C PRO A 107 -21.48 -7.63 -9.04
N GLU A 108 -22.73 -7.77 -8.57
CA GLU A 108 -23.91 -7.12 -9.16
C GLU A 108 -23.96 -5.61 -8.95
N LEU A 109 -23.10 -5.06 -8.08
CA LEU A 109 -22.99 -3.63 -7.79
C LEU A 109 -21.82 -3.00 -8.55
N ARG A 110 -21.63 -3.33 -9.79
CA ARG A 110 -20.64 -2.74 -10.67
C ARG A 110 -21.34 -2.02 -11.82
N ASP A 111 -21.02 -0.75 -12.02
CA ASP A 111 -21.56 0.03 -13.15
C ASP A 111 -20.62 -0.02 -14.36
N PRO A 112 -20.93 -0.84 -15.40
CA PRO A 112 -20.09 -0.92 -16.59
C PRO A 112 -20.18 0.33 -17.49
N GLN A 113 -21.09 1.24 -17.21
CA GLN A 113 -21.29 2.51 -17.94
C GLN A 113 -20.74 3.71 -17.16
N GLY A 114 -20.20 3.52 -15.97
CA GLY A 114 -19.52 4.56 -15.23
C GLY A 114 -18.30 5.07 -15.99
N ILE A 115 -18.08 6.37 -15.97
CA ILE A 115 -16.95 6.99 -16.67
C ILE A 115 -15.87 7.52 -15.74
N VAL A 116 -16.04 7.38 -14.42
CA VAL A 116 -15.00 7.66 -13.44
C VAL A 116 -14.69 6.41 -12.63
N ASP A 117 -13.41 6.14 -12.39
CA ASP A 117 -12.95 5.07 -11.54
C ASP A 117 -12.28 5.64 -10.27
N TYR A 118 -11.96 4.77 -9.28
CA TYR A 118 -11.39 5.21 -8.01
C TYR A 118 -10.08 5.99 -8.21
N GLY A 119 -9.16 5.51 -9.04
CA GLY A 119 -7.85 6.14 -9.22
C GLY A 119 -7.94 7.47 -9.95
N SER A 120 -8.81 7.61 -10.97
CA SER A 120 -9.08 8.90 -11.62
C SER A 120 -9.66 9.90 -10.62
N LEU A 121 -10.61 9.45 -9.77
CA LEU A 121 -11.23 10.30 -8.74
C LEU A 121 -10.22 10.74 -7.68
N GLU A 122 -9.31 9.87 -7.24
CA GLU A 122 -8.23 10.24 -6.32
C GLU A 122 -7.44 11.44 -6.84
N TYR A 123 -6.91 11.33 -8.07
CA TYR A 123 -6.10 12.40 -8.65
C TYR A 123 -6.90 13.65 -8.98
N ILE A 124 -8.18 13.52 -9.35
CA ILE A 124 -9.08 14.68 -9.54
C ILE A 124 -9.28 15.42 -8.21
N CYS A 125 -9.54 14.69 -7.12
CA CYS A 125 -9.67 15.26 -5.79
C CYS A 125 -8.38 15.94 -5.30
N LEU A 126 -7.23 15.26 -5.47
CA LEU A 126 -5.92 15.84 -5.12
C LEU A 126 -5.63 17.13 -5.91
N GLN A 127 -6.03 17.19 -7.18
CA GLN A 127 -5.81 18.37 -8.02
C GLN A 127 -6.80 19.50 -7.79
N ARG A 128 -7.94 19.27 -7.09
CA ARG A 128 -9.02 20.25 -6.96
C ARG A 128 -9.36 20.64 -5.52
N CYS A 129 -8.94 19.85 -4.51
CA CYS A 129 -9.28 20.04 -3.11
C CYS A 129 -8.05 20.30 -2.24
N LYS A 130 -8.26 20.96 -1.10
CA LYS A 130 -7.22 21.26 -0.11
C LYS A 130 -7.40 20.51 1.20
N LYS A 131 -8.62 20.02 1.47
CA LYS A 131 -9.01 19.41 2.73
C LYS A 131 -9.64 18.04 2.50
N ALA A 132 -9.47 17.16 3.50
CA ALA A 132 -9.95 15.79 3.43
C ALA A 132 -11.47 15.71 3.19
N ARG A 133 -12.26 16.45 3.95
CA ARG A 133 -13.71 16.47 3.81
C ARG A 133 -14.18 17.03 2.47
N GLU A 134 -13.58 18.11 2.00
CA GLU A 134 -13.83 18.69 0.67
C GLU A 134 -13.58 17.67 -0.44
N ALA A 135 -12.50 16.89 -0.31
CA ALA A 135 -12.16 15.85 -1.27
C ALA A 135 -13.16 14.68 -1.27
N ILE A 136 -13.66 14.26 -0.10
CA ILE A 136 -14.73 13.26 0.01
C ILE A 136 -16.01 13.76 -0.68
N GLU A 137 -16.41 14.99 -0.41
CA GLU A 137 -17.62 15.60 -1.00
C GLU A 137 -17.50 15.68 -2.54
N LEU A 138 -16.34 16.09 -3.06
CA LEU A 138 -16.10 16.11 -4.52
C LEU A 138 -16.08 14.70 -5.12
N PHE A 139 -15.41 13.74 -4.47
CA PHE A 139 -15.37 12.34 -4.91
C PHE A 139 -16.78 11.78 -5.09
N VAL A 140 -17.63 11.95 -4.06
CA VAL A 140 -19.01 11.49 -4.05
C VAL A 140 -19.85 12.20 -5.11
N GLN A 141 -19.70 13.52 -5.26
CA GLN A 141 -20.39 14.29 -6.28
C GLN A 141 -20.09 13.75 -7.68
N LEU A 142 -18.81 13.61 -8.03
CA LEU A 142 -18.40 13.16 -9.37
C LEU A 142 -18.80 11.71 -9.64
N ALA A 143 -18.67 10.82 -8.64
CA ALA A 143 -19.10 9.43 -8.79
C ALA A 143 -20.62 9.30 -9.02
N ASN A 144 -21.44 10.14 -8.38
CA ASN A 144 -22.89 10.17 -8.60
C ASN A 144 -23.26 10.78 -9.96
N GLU A 145 -22.57 11.84 -10.37
CA GLU A 145 -22.83 12.56 -11.62
C GLU A 145 -22.44 11.74 -12.84
N TYR A 146 -21.24 11.11 -12.81
CA TYR A 146 -20.66 10.46 -13.98
C TYR A 146 -20.76 8.93 -13.98
N GLY A 147 -21.19 8.31 -12.87
CA GLY A 147 -21.22 6.86 -12.69
C GLY A 147 -19.84 6.28 -12.35
N TYR A 148 -19.82 5.29 -11.46
CA TYR A 148 -18.63 4.74 -10.86
C TYR A 148 -18.26 3.38 -11.45
N ALA A 149 -17.16 3.32 -12.18
CA ALA A 149 -16.75 2.15 -12.97
C ALA A 149 -16.01 1.07 -12.16
N SER A 150 -15.56 1.38 -10.93
CA SER A 150 -14.80 0.46 -10.09
C SER A 150 -15.67 -0.49 -9.27
N SER A 151 -15.06 -1.48 -8.66
CA SER A 151 -15.62 -2.31 -7.60
C SER A 151 -15.66 -1.54 -6.27
N GLY A 152 -15.91 -2.23 -5.14
CA GLY A 152 -15.91 -1.59 -3.83
C GLY A 152 -14.51 -1.18 -3.39
N GLU A 153 -14.41 0.02 -2.80
CA GLU A 153 -13.16 0.63 -2.34
C GLU A 153 -13.28 1.17 -0.92
N SER A 154 -12.20 1.03 -0.15
CA SER A 154 -11.94 1.83 1.05
C SER A 154 -10.86 2.84 0.72
N LEU A 155 -11.10 4.12 1.03
CA LEU A 155 -10.14 5.20 0.80
C LEU A 155 -9.82 5.92 2.09
N SER A 156 -8.54 6.21 2.32
CA SER A 156 -8.06 7.12 3.36
C SER A 156 -7.98 8.53 2.78
N PHE A 157 -8.68 9.48 3.38
CA PHE A 157 -8.53 10.90 3.09
C PHE A 157 -7.96 11.59 4.32
N ALA A 158 -6.83 12.27 4.19
CA ALA A 158 -6.26 12.98 5.32
C ALA A 158 -5.65 14.32 4.91
N ASP A 159 -5.66 15.26 5.84
CA ASP A 159 -4.97 16.53 5.76
C ASP A 159 -4.23 16.83 7.08
N THR A 160 -3.82 18.05 7.32
CA THR A 160 -3.08 18.44 8.52
C THR A 160 -3.86 18.33 9.83
N GLU A 161 -5.19 18.18 9.78
CA GLU A 161 -6.05 18.24 10.95
C GLU A 161 -6.88 16.97 11.18
N GLU A 162 -7.22 16.26 10.11
CA GLU A 162 -8.12 15.11 10.21
C GLU A 162 -7.80 14.00 9.22
N ALA A 163 -8.27 12.80 9.56
CA ALA A 163 -8.21 11.63 8.71
C ALA A 163 -9.58 10.92 8.70
N TRP A 164 -9.98 10.42 7.53
CA TRP A 164 -11.23 9.75 7.28
C TRP A 164 -11.02 8.43 6.55
N ILE A 165 -11.90 7.47 6.79
CA ILE A 165 -12.07 6.31 5.92
C ILE A 165 -13.41 6.47 5.21
N LEU A 166 -13.37 6.50 3.86
CA LEU A 166 -14.52 6.41 2.98
C LEU A 166 -14.62 4.98 2.44
N GLU A 167 -15.78 4.35 2.59
CA GLU A 167 -16.10 3.09 1.93
C GLU A 167 -17.22 3.31 0.91
N VAL A 168 -17.00 2.81 -0.31
CA VAL A 168 -17.85 3.11 -1.47
C VAL A 168 -18.00 1.92 -2.41
N ILE A 169 -19.20 1.78 -3.00
CA ILE A 169 -19.48 0.83 -4.09
C ILE A 169 -20.57 1.43 -5.00
N ALA A 170 -20.56 1.05 -6.27
CA ALA A 170 -21.62 1.49 -7.19
C ALA A 170 -23.00 0.97 -6.75
N LYS A 171 -24.05 1.70 -7.11
CA LYS A 171 -25.43 1.21 -7.03
C LYS A 171 -25.66 0.09 -8.05
N LYS A 172 -26.63 -0.79 -7.77
CA LYS A 172 -27.04 -1.81 -8.74
C LYS A 172 -27.53 -1.14 -10.02
N PRO A 173 -26.93 -1.41 -11.18
CA PRO A 173 -27.37 -0.81 -12.43
C PRO A 173 -28.81 -1.22 -12.79
N ASP A 174 -29.61 -0.24 -13.25
CA ASP A 174 -30.90 -0.43 -13.88
C ASP A 174 -30.83 0.03 -15.34
N VAL A 175 -30.51 -0.91 -16.24
CA VAL A 175 -30.26 -0.58 -17.65
C VAL A 175 -31.55 -0.70 -18.44
N VAL A 176 -32.09 0.44 -18.90
CA VAL A 176 -33.27 0.53 -19.76
C VAL A 176 -32.90 1.25 -21.06
N ASP A 177 -33.19 0.62 -22.19
CA ASP A 177 -32.83 1.12 -23.52
C ASP A 177 -31.33 1.43 -23.70
N GLY A 178 -30.48 0.62 -23.03
CA GLY A 178 -29.03 0.75 -23.08
C GLY A 178 -28.44 1.85 -22.18
N VAL A 179 -29.24 2.48 -21.33
CA VAL A 179 -28.81 3.54 -20.41
C VAL A 179 -29.05 3.10 -18.97
N ASN A 180 -28.00 3.18 -18.12
CA ASN A 180 -28.12 2.96 -16.68
C ASN A 180 -28.88 4.14 -16.04
N ARG A 181 -30.10 3.88 -15.54
CA ARG A 181 -30.97 4.87 -14.86
C ARG A 181 -30.66 5.00 -13.37
N ASN A 182 -29.95 4.02 -12.78
CA ASN A 182 -29.55 4.01 -11.37
C ASN A 182 -28.04 4.23 -11.21
N LYS A 183 -27.53 5.24 -11.89
CA LYS A 183 -26.14 5.67 -11.83
C LYS A 183 -25.78 6.22 -10.45
N GLY A 184 -24.54 6.03 -9.99
CA GLY A 184 -24.03 6.58 -8.75
C GLY A 184 -23.54 5.51 -7.77
N ILE A 185 -23.37 5.92 -6.53
CA ILE A 185 -22.72 5.14 -5.46
C ILE A 185 -23.55 5.10 -4.18
N VAL A 186 -23.37 4.04 -3.41
CA VAL A 186 -23.64 4.01 -1.97
C VAL A 186 -22.32 4.07 -1.23
N TRP A 187 -22.29 4.80 -0.12
CA TRP A 187 -21.05 5.08 0.58
C TRP A 187 -21.28 5.51 2.03
N VAL A 188 -20.25 5.38 2.83
CA VAL A 188 -20.15 5.90 4.19
C VAL A 188 -18.73 6.37 4.46
N ALA A 189 -18.55 7.53 5.09
CA ALA A 189 -17.26 8.04 5.50
C ALA A 189 -17.27 8.31 7.01
N VAL A 190 -16.28 7.80 7.72
CA VAL A 190 -16.11 7.96 9.16
C VAL A 190 -14.79 8.65 9.44
N ARG A 191 -14.84 9.74 10.21
CA ARG A 191 -13.67 10.43 10.72
C ARG A 191 -13.02 9.60 11.82
N ILE A 192 -11.71 9.42 11.73
CA ILE A 192 -10.95 8.76 12.78
C ILE A 192 -10.73 9.78 13.92
N PRO A 193 -11.16 9.47 15.16
CA PRO A 193 -10.99 10.39 16.28
C PRO A 193 -9.52 10.74 16.51
N ASP A 194 -9.23 11.98 16.88
CA ASP A 194 -7.88 12.38 17.19
C ASP A 194 -7.30 11.58 18.37
N GLY A 195 -6.03 11.19 18.29
CA GLY A 195 -5.38 10.30 19.24
C GLY A 195 -5.59 8.80 18.97
N TYR A 196 -6.17 8.43 17.81
CA TYR A 196 -6.38 7.05 17.40
C TYR A 196 -5.58 6.68 16.15
N ILE A 197 -5.38 5.38 15.97
CA ILE A 197 -4.85 4.75 14.77
C ILE A 197 -5.93 3.90 14.11
N ALA A 198 -5.89 3.80 12.79
CA ALA A 198 -6.80 2.99 12.00
C ALA A 198 -6.05 2.34 10.82
N ALA A 199 -6.68 1.36 10.19
CA ALA A 199 -6.16 0.72 8.99
C ALA A 199 -7.28 0.11 8.17
N HIS A 200 -7.03 -0.08 6.88
CA HIS A 200 -7.85 -0.93 6.00
C HIS A 200 -6.98 -1.66 4.98
N ALA A 201 -7.42 -2.84 4.57
CA ALA A 201 -6.63 -3.75 3.76
C ALA A 201 -7.53 -4.67 2.94
N ASN A 202 -8.13 -4.16 1.85
CA ASN A 202 -8.98 -4.90 0.92
C ASN A 202 -10.22 -5.58 1.54
N CYS A 203 -10.78 -4.97 2.57
CA CYS A 203 -12.04 -5.39 3.20
C CYS A 203 -12.74 -4.14 3.71
N ALA A 204 -14.04 -4.01 3.45
CA ALA A 204 -14.83 -2.96 4.08
C ALA A 204 -14.94 -3.24 5.58
N ARG A 205 -14.78 -2.19 6.41
CA ARG A 205 -14.66 -2.29 7.86
C ARG A 205 -15.67 -1.47 8.64
N ILE A 206 -16.31 -0.48 7.98
CA ILE A 206 -17.34 0.33 8.61
C ILE A 206 -18.60 -0.53 8.77
N THR A 207 -18.85 -1.01 9.98
CA THR A 207 -20.07 -1.77 10.33
C THR A 207 -21.23 -0.82 10.58
N THR A 208 -21.79 -0.78 11.76
CA THR A 208 -22.74 0.25 12.19
C THR A 208 -22.02 1.58 12.36
N PHE A 209 -22.68 2.67 12.02
CA PHE A 209 -22.13 4.01 12.05
C PHE A 209 -23.11 5.03 12.62
N PRO A 210 -22.64 6.14 13.23
CA PRO A 210 -23.52 7.17 13.77
C PRO A 210 -24.25 7.89 12.62
N LYS A 211 -25.59 7.99 12.73
CA LYS A 211 -26.45 8.57 11.68
C LYS A 211 -26.82 10.03 11.94
N ASP A 212 -26.57 10.51 13.16
CA ASP A 212 -26.93 11.83 13.67
C ASP A 212 -25.69 12.67 14.08
N ASP A 213 -24.50 12.25 13.67
CA ASP A 213 -23.24 12.97 13.90
C ASP A 213 -22.54 13.37 12.60
N PRO A 214 -23.07 14.40 11.89
CA PRO A 214 -22.51 14.82 10.59
C PRO A 214 -21.10 15.43 10.70
N ALA A 215 -20.61 15.72 11.90
CA ALA A 215 -19.25 16.17 12.11
C ALA A 215 -18.23 15.02 11.96
N ASN A 216 -18.62 13.80 12.31
CA ASN A 216 -17.72 12.64 12.34
C ASN A 216 -18.16 11.49 11.43
N CYS A 217 -19.38 11.55 10.86
CA CYS A 217 -19.88 10.55 9.93
C CYS A 217 -20.76 11.20 8.87
N ILE A 218 -20.44 10.96 7.60
CA ILE A 218 -21.26 11.36 6.45
C ILE A 218 -21.50 10.14 5.57
N TYR A 219 -22.67 10.06 4.94
CA TYR A 219 -23.06 8.87 4.19
C TYR A 219 -24.12 9.17 3.13
N ALA A 220 -24.29 8.27 2.18
CA ALA A 220 -25.34 8.40 1.16
C ALA A 220 -26.73 8.34 1.80
N PRO A 221 -27.63 9.29 1.52
CA PRO A 221 -28.98 9.32 2.11
C PRO A 221 -29.77 8.04 1.87
N ASP A 222 -29.48 7.34 0.80
CA ASP A 222 -30.15 6.13 0.36
C ASP A 222 -29.33 4.83 0.62
N VAL A 223 -28.26 4.89 1.41
CA VAL A 223 -27.38 3.74 1.68
C VAL A 223 -28.13 2.53 2.26
N ILE A 224 -29.16 2.75 3.08
CA ILE A 224 -29.98 1.69 3.68
C ILE A 224 -31.17 1.34 2.78
N SER A 225 -31.88 2.35 2.26
CA SER A 225 -33.05 2.12 1.40
C SER A 225 -32.66 1.40 0.10
N HIS A 226 -31.52 1.74 -0.50
CA HIS A 226 -31.01 1.03 -1.67
C HIS A 226 -30.73 -0.45 -1.39
N ALA A 227 -30.14 -0.77 -0.23
CA ALA A 227 -29.88 -2.16 0.17
C ALA A 227 -31.20 -2.96 0.33
N ARG A 228 -32.25 -2.34 0.86
CA ARG A 228 -33.59 -2.96 0.96
C ARG A 228 -34.24 -3.13 -0.41
N GLU A 229 -34.19 -2.10 -1.25
CA GLU A 229 -34.76 -2.12 -2.61
C GLU A 229 -34.18 -3.27 -3.45
N ILE A 230 -32.90 -3.51 -3.37
CA ILE A 230 -32.24 -4.60 -4.12
C ILE A 230 -32.25 -5.94 -3.39
N GLY A 231 -32.87 -6.03 -2.20
CA GLY A 231 -33.11 -7.27 -1.46
C GLY A 231 -31.91 -7.87 -0.75
N ILE A 232 -30.90 -7.04 -0.40
CA ILE A 232 -29.69 -7.51 0.31
C ILE A 232 -29.68 -7.17 1.81
N TYR A 233 -30.71 -6.45 2.29
CA TYR A 233 -30.89 -6.10 3.69
C TYR A 233 -32.37 -5.99 4.05
N GLU A 234 -32.77 -6.57 5.21
CA GLU A 234 -34.14 -6.57 5.71
C GLU A 234 -34.26 -6.08 7.18
N GLY A 235 -33.11 -5.76 7.82
CA GLY A 235 -33.05 -5.35 9.23
C GLY A 235 -33.54 -3.93 9.53
N SER A 236 -33.40 -3.52 10.79
CA SER A 236 -33.69 -2.14 11.24
C SER A 236 -32.58 -1.17 10.76
N ASP A 237 -32.87 0.14 10.76
CA ASP A 237 -31.85 1.14 10.40
C ASP A 237 -30.72 1.20 11.44
N GLU A 238 -31.03 0.92 12.70
CA GLU A 238 -30.07 0.91 13.81
C GLU A 238 -29.03 -0.19 13.65
N ASP A 239 -29.44 -1.37 13.17
CA ASP A 239 -28.59 -2.56 13.01
C ASP A 239 -27.86 -2.59 11.67
N PHE A 240 -28.09 -1.61 10.81
CA PHE A 240 -27.48 -1.59 9.48
C PHE A 240 -25.96 -1.50 9.55
N SER A 241 -25.29 -2.52 9.04
CA SER A 241 -23.83 -2.59 8.86
C SER A 241 -23.49 -2.43 7.38
N PHE A 242 -22.75 -1.36 7.02
CA PHE A 242 -22.32 -1.13 5.64
C PHE A 242 -21.44 -2.28 5.14
N ALA A 243 -20.40 -2.61 5.90
CA ALA A 243 -19.44 -3.66 5.53
C ALA A 243 -20.14 -5.01 5.34
N ASP A 244 -20.97 -5.45 6.29
CA ASP A 244 -21.63 -6.77 6.19
C ASP A 244 -22.65 -6.84 5.06
N THR A 245 -23.28 -5.71 4.73
CA THR A 245 -24.27 -5.62 3.64
C THR A 245 -23.62 -5.58 2.27
N TYR A 246 -22.62 -4.73 2.06
CA TYR A 246 -22.03 -4.46 0.74
C TYR A 246 -20.74 -5.23 0.46
N CYS A 247 -20.05 -5.71 1.50
CA CYS A 247 -18.84 -6.55 1.42
C CYS A 247 -18.96 -7.76 2.35
N PRO A 248 -19.84 -8.74 2.06
CA PRO A 248 -20.02 -9.91 2.91
C PRO A 248 -18.73 -10.64 3.15
N LEU A 249 -18.46 -10.98 4.42
CA LEU A 249 -17.23 -11.66 4.82
C LEU A 249 -17.04 -13.01 4.13
N SER A 250 -15.80 -13.27 3.78
CA SER A 250 -15.32 -14.58 3.32
C SER A 250 -14.08 -14.98 4.12
N PHE A 251 -13.67 -16.25 4.03
CA PHE A 251 -12.39 -16.70 4.59
C PHE A 251 -11.24 -15.77 4.17
N SER A 252 -11.13 -15.46 2.88
CA SER A 252 -10.05 -14.62 2.35
C SER A 252 -10.08 -13.20 2.92
N LEU A 253 -11.27 -12.59 3.07
CA LEU A 253 -11.38 -11.24 3.66
C LEU A 253 -10.94 -11.23 5.12
N MET A 254 -11.28 -12.23 5.93
CA MET A 254 -10.83 -12.34 7.32
C MET A 254 -9.35 -12.69 7.39
N ARG A 255 -8.90 -13.74 6.67
CA ARG A 255 -7.56 -14.29 6.82
C ARG A 255 -6.47 -13.51 6.07
N ASN A 256 -6.75 -13.00 4.88
CA ASN A 256 -5.76 -12.32 4.04
C ASN A 256 -5.88 -10.79 4.07
N CYS A 257 -7.00 -10.24 4.52
CA CYS A 257 -7.23 -8.80 4.58
C CYS A 257 -7.25 -8.30 6.03
N GLU A 258 -8.24 -8.69 6.82
CA GLU A 258 -8.36 -8.23 8.21
C GLU A 258 -7.19 -8.66 9.10
N CYS A 259 -6.51 -9.77 8.81
CA CYS A 259 -5.31 -10.19 9.54
C CYS A 259 -4.16 -9.15 9.44
N ARG A 260 -4.05 -8.39 8.34
CA ARG A 260 -3.07 -7.29 8.23
C ARG A 260 -3.40 -6.13 9.16
N VAL A 261 -4.68 -5.79 9.29
CA VAL A 261 -5.16 -4.80 10.25
C VAL A 261 -4.96 -5.28 11.69
N TRP A 262 -5.25 -6.57 11.94
CA TRP A 262 -4.98 -7.21 13.22
C TRP A 262 -3.50 -7.09 13.61
N SER A 263 -2.57 -7.34 12.69
CA SER A 263 -1.13 -7.23 12.94
C SER A 263 -0.73 -5.81 13.35
N PHE A 264 -1.24 -4.80 12.66
CA PHE A 264 -0.98 -3.40 13.02
C PHE A 264 -1.52 -3.07 14.42
N PHE A 265 -2.76 -3.44 14.71
CA PHE A 265 -3.36 -3.19 16.02
C PHE A 265 -2.72 -4.04 17.13
N HIS A 266 -2.29 -5.27 16.85
CA HIS A 266 -1.57 -6.12 17.79
C HIS A 266 -0.21 -5.51 18.16
N ARG A 267 0.52 -4.97 17.19
CA ARG A 267 1.82 -4.35 17.44
C ARG A 267 1.69 -3.00 18.15
N TRP A 268 0.73 -2.16 17.76
CA TRP A 268 0.70 -0.74 18.17
C TRP A 268 -0.53 -0.33 18.99
N GLY A 269 -1.63 -1.06 18.94
CA GLY A 269 -2.86 -0.75 19.67
C GLY A 269 -2.76 -1.01 21.17
N ASP A 270 -3.39 -0.15 21.96
CA ASP A 270 -3.62 -0.34 23.41
C ASP A 270 -4.91 -1.16 23.62
N LEU A 271 -4.92 -2.37 23.08
CA LEU A 271 -6.03 -3.30 23.15
C LEU A 271 -5.47 -4.73 23.02
N ASP A 272 -5.99 -5.66 23.84
CA ASP A 272 -5.69 -7.07 23.69
C ASP A 272 -6.28 -7.60 22.37
N MET A 273 -5.42 -7.73 21.35
CA MET A 273 -5.82 -8.16 20.03
C MET A 273 -5.93 -9.70 19.90
N ASP A 274 -5.41 -10.47 20.84
CA ASP A 274 -5.53 -11.93 20.84
C ASP A 274 -6.98 -12.39 20.99
N ARG A 275 -7.83 -11.56 21.61
CA ARG A 275 -9.29 -11.79 21.68
C ARG A 275 -9.98 -11.83 20.30
N TYR A 276 -9.33 -11.37 19.23
CA TYR A 276 -9.84 -11.36 17.86
C TYR A 276 -9.16 -12.41 16.96
N LEU A 277 -8.35 -13.31 17.55
CA LEU A 277 -7.70 -14.38 16.76
C LEU A 277 -8.72 -15.27 16.07
N ASP A 278 -9.84 -15.61 16.72
CA ASP A 278 -10.92 -16.40 16.14
C ASP A 278 -11.54 -15.72 14.89
N PHE A 279 -11.61 -14.37 14.88
CA PHE A 279 -12.09 -13.63 13.72
C PHE A 279 -11.10 -13.72 12.55
N VAL A 280 -9.81 -13.42 12.79
CA VAL A 280 -8.80 -13.45 11.70
C VAL A 280 -8.41 -14.87 11.30
N MET A 281 -8.70 -15.87 12.12
CA MET A 281 -8.65 -17.30 11.74
C MET A 281 -9.86 -17.74 10.91
N ALA A 282 -10.88 -16.89 10.80
CA ALA A 282 -12.16 -17.13 10.14
C ALA A 282 -13.06 -18.15 10.85
N ASP A 283 -12.84 -18.39 12.14
CA ASP A 283 -13.65 -19.28 12.97
C ASP A 283 -14.90 -18.57 13.51
N ASN A 284 -14.84 -17.24 13.75
CA ASN A 284 -15.93 -16.46 14.29
C ASN A 284 -16.12 -15.11 13.57
N PRO A 285 -16.87 -15.06 12.47
CA PRO A 285 -17.08 -13.84 11.69
C PRO A 285 -17.84 -12.74 12.43
N LYS A 286 -18.46 -13.03 13.59
CA LYS A 286 -19.19 -12.06 14.39
C LYS A 286 -18.29 -11.26 15.34
N ASN A 287 -17.07 -11.74 15.63
CA ASN A 287 -16.13 -11.07 16.53
C ASN A 287 -15.32 -10.01 15.79
N ARG A 288 -16.00 -9.03 15.16
CA ARG A 288 -15.38 -7.96 14.37
C ARG A 288 -14.42 -7.12 15.20
N MET A 289 -13.25 -6.81 14.66
CA MET A 289 -12.34 -5.83 15.24
C MET A 289 -12.91 -4.41 15.16
N PRO A 290 -12.55 -3.51 16.10
CA PRO A 290 -12.93 -2.10 16.01
C PRO A 290 -12.32 -1.45 14.76
N LEU A 291 -12.98 -0.40 14.24
CA LEU A 291 -12.49 0.37 13.08
C LEU A 291 -11.18 1.11 13.39
N TYR A 292 -11.03 1.59 14.61
CA TYR A 292 -9.85 2.31 15.11
C TYR A 292 -9.58 1.95 16.58
N VAL A 293 -8.34 2.10 17.02
CA VAL A 293 -7.89 1.85 18.39
C VAL A 293 -6.97 2.97 18.88
N LYS A 294 -6.86 3.16 20.20
CA LYS A 294 -5.80 4.00 20.76
C LYS A 294 -4.47 3.30 20.62
N PRO A 295 -3.39 3.99 20.26
CA PRO A 295 -2.06 3.38 20.28
C PRO A 295 -1.51 3.32 21.71
N LYS A 296 -0.72 2.27 22.02
CA LYS A 296 0.01 2.14 23.29
C LYS A 296 1.18 3.12 23.45
N ALA A 297 1.65 3.69 22.34
CA ALA A 297 2.64 4.75 22.29
C ALA A 297 2.40 5.60 21.02
N LYS A 298 2.87 6.84 21.01
CA LYS A 298 2.82 7.69 19.83
C LYS A 298 3.76 7.15 18.75
N LEU A 299 3.29 7.14 17.50
CA LEU A 299 4.02 6.59 16.37
C LEU A 299 4.75 7.69 15.59
N SER A 300 5.96 7.38 15.15
CA SER A 300 6.75 8.17 14.20
C SER A 300 6.56 7.66 12.76
N MET A 301 7.12 8.39 11.80
CA MET A 301 7.21 7.94 10.40
C MET A 301 8.00 6.62 10.30
N LEU A 302 9.09 6.46 11.07
CA LEU A 302 9.90 5.25 11.07
C LEU A 302 9.14 4.02 11.60
N ASP A 303 8.28 4.21 12.61
CA ASP A 303 7.42 3.12 13.13
C ASP A 303 6.42 2.64 12.07
N LEU A 304 5.88 3.57 11.26
CA LEU A 304 5.02 3.20 10.15
C LEU A 304 5.80 2.53 9.02
N ALA A 305 7.00 3.01 8.71
CA ALA A 305 7.87 2.39 7.71
C ALA A 305 8.24 0.95 8.11
N GLU A 306 8.56 0.72 9.40
CA GLU A 306 8.79 -0.63 9.93
C GLU A 306 7.54 -1.50 9.82
N MET A 307 6.36 -0.95 10.14
CA MET A 307 5.09 -1.69 10.07
C MET A 307 4.72 -2.08 8.63
N MET A 308 5.07 -1.27 7.64
CA MET A 308 4.87 -1.61 6.22
C MET A 308 5.75 -2.79 5.76
N ARG A 309 6.75 -3.19 6.57
CA ARG A 309 7.65 -4.33 6.35
C ARG A 309 7.23 -5.60 7.11
N ASP A 310 6.06 -5.59 7.74
CA ASP A 310 5.58 -6.68 8.59
C ASP A 310 5.25 -7.96 7.80
N HIS A 311 5.73 -9.11 8.32
CA HIS A 311 5.39 -10.46 7.86
C HIS A 311 4.83 -11.31 9.00
N TYR A 312 4.16 -10.66 9.94
CA TYR A 312 3.60 -11.26 11.17
C TYR A 312 4.65 -11.80 12.15
N GLU A 313 5.89 -11.30 12.12
CA GLU A 313 6.97 -11.78 12.96
C GLU A 313 6.59 -11.74 14.45
N GLY A 314 6.87 -12.85 15.15
CA GLY A 314 6.57 -13.00 16.57
C GLY A 314 5.11 -13.26 16.91
N THR A 315 4.25 -13.48 15.92
CA THR A 315 2.82 -13.82 16.09
C THR A 315 2.55 -15.29 15.71
N PRO A 316 1.34 -15.82 15.95
CA PRO A 316 0.96 -17.15 15.45
C PRO A 316 0.99 -17.30 13.93
N PHE A 317 1.06 -16.17 13.19
CA PHE A 317 1.07 -16.13 11.74
C PHE A 317 2.46 -15.89 11.14
N ASP A 318 3.52 -15.91 11.96
CA ASP A 318 4.90 -15.64 11.57
C ASP A 318 5.32 -16.46 10.34
N MET A 319 5.57 -15.77 9.23
CA MET A 319 5.88 -16.38 7.95
C MET A 319 7.35 -16.78 7.82
N THR A 320 8.20 -16.48 8.78
CA THR A 320 9.63 -16.84 8.80
C THR A 320 9.89 -18.20 9.45
N THR A 321 8.92 -18.75 10.17
CA THR A 321 9.13 -19.89 11.07
C THR A 321 8.55 -21.22 10.60
N ASP A 322 7.63 -21.24 9.64
CA ASP A 322 7.05 -22.49 9.11
C ASP A 322 7.96 -23.19 8.09
N ILE A 323 7.59 -24.40 7.65
CA ILE A 323 8.38 -25.13 6.64
C ILE A 323 8.37 -24.43 5.27
N GLY A 324 7.35 -23.63 4.97
CA GLY A 324 7.24 -22.84 3.75
C GLY A 324 8.28 -21.72 3.66
N ALA A 325 8.85 -21.28 4.80
CA ALA A 325 9.96 -20.33 4.85
C ALA A 325 11.28 -20.94 4.34
N GLY A 326 11.37 -22.25 4.24
CA GLY A 326 12.53 -22.96 3.73
C GLY A 326 13.77 -22.84 4.61
N SER A 327 14.92 -23.09 4.01
CA SER A 327 16.22 -23.12 4.69
C SER A 327 16.70 -21.75 5.18
N ASN A 328 16.26 -20.68 4.56
CA ASN A 328 16.73 -19.31 4.77
C ASN A 328 15.69 -18.41 5.42
N GLU A 329 14.63 -18.99 6.02
CA GLU A 329 13.60 -18.26 6.78
C GLU A 329 12.90 -17.15 5.96
N THR A 330 12.69 -17.41 4.64
CA THR A 330 12.08 -16.41 3.77
C THR A 330 10.58 -16.24 4.07
N PRO A 331 10.09 -15.02 4.34
CA PRO A 331 8.67 -14.79 4.61
C PRO A 331 7.81 -14.76 3.34
N TYR A 332 8.42 -14.73 2.19
CA TYR A 332 7.74 -14.59 0.91
C TYR A 332 7.14 -15.92 0.44
N ARG A 333 5.93 -15.86 -0.14
CA ARG A 333 5.26 -17.00 -0.74
C ARG A 333 4.96 -16.68 -2.19
N TRP A 334 5.41 -17.57 -3.09
CA TRP A 334 5.11 -17.41 -4.50
C TRP A 334 3.64 -17.74 -4.78
N LYS A 335 3.03 -17.01 -5.69
CA LYS A 335 1.69 -17.35 -6.14
C LYS A 335 1.72 -18.74 -6.81
N GLN A 336 0.87 -19.69 -6.44
CA GLN A 336 -0.48 -19.53 -5.88
C GLN A 336 -0.45 -19.52 -4.36
N ASN A 337 -1.28 -18.63 -3.76
CA ASN A 337 -1.45 -18.62 -2.31
C ASN A 337 -2.29 -19.80 -1.82
N ASP A 338 -3.23 -20.31 -2.64
CA ASP A 338 -4.13 -21.41 -2.31
C ASP A 338 -3.69 -22.69 -3.02
N TRP A 339 -3.79 -23.81 -2.32
CA TRP A 339 -3.56 -25.16 -2.90
C TRP A 339 -4.47 -26.19 -2.25
N THR A 340 -4.56 -27.39 -2.85
CA THR A 340 -5.37 -28.50 -2.35
C THR A 340 -4.50 -29.73 -2.17
N VAL A 341 -4.61 -30.37 -0.99
CA VAL A 341 -3.99 -31.67 -0.68
C VAL A 341 -5.05 -32.59 -0.10
N ASP A 342 -5.16 -33.78 -0.62
CA ASP A 342 -6.12 -34.81 -0.18
C ASP A 342 -7.58 -34.30 -0.11
N GLY A 343 -7.95 -33.42 -1.04
CA GLY A 343 -9.28 -32.83 -1.12
C GLY A 343 -9.53 -31.65 -0.15
N VAL A 344 -8.57 -31.33 0.69
CA VAL A 344 -8.64 -30.17 1.62
C VAL A 344 -7.92 -28.96 1.03
N LYS A 345 -8.60 -27.82 1.02
CA LYS A 345 -8.04 -26.54 0.55
C LYS A 345 -7.27 -25.85 1.66
N TYR A 346 -6.09 -25.37 1.33
CA TYR A 346 -5.19 -24.58 2.20
C TYR A 346 -4.89 -23.21 1.57
N SER A 347 -4.51 -22.24 2.39
CA SER A 347 -4.10 -20.92 1.94
C SER A 347 -2.91 -20.43 2.77
N ASN A 348 -1.91 -19.84 2.11
CA ASN A 348 -0.86 -19.11 2.81
C ASN A 348 -1.40 -17.84 3.45
N ALA A 349 -0.75 -17.37 4.50
CA ALA A 349 -0.96 -16.02 5.00
C ALA A 349 -0.53 -14.98 3.97
N ARG A 350 -1.19 -13.81 4.00
CA ARG A 350 -0.84 -12.67 3.17
C ARG A 350 -0.51 -11.48 4.08
N PRO A 351 0.78 -11.13 4.23
CA PRO A 351 1.25 -10.09 5.13
C PRO A 351 1.07 -8.69 4.54
N ILE A 352 1.42 -7.65 5.30
CA ILE A 352 1.50 -6.28 4.82
C ILE A 352 2.61 -6.17 3.77
N CYS A 353 3.82 -6.61 4.11
CA CYS A 353 4.95 -6.62 3.19
C CYS A 353 4.87 -7.79 2.21
N THR A 354 5.03 -7.53 0.92
CA THR A 354 4.91 -8.55 -0.11
C THR A 354 5.73 -8.21 -1.36
N GLN A 355 6.22 -9.26 -2.03
CA GLN A 355 7.00 -9.15 -3.27
C GLN A 355 6.22 -8.60 -4.48
N GLN A 356 4.92 -8.41 -4.36
CA GLN A 356 4.09 -7.87 -5.45
C GLN A 356 3.85 -6.36 -5.36
N THR A 357 4.48 -5.68 -4.40
CA THR A 357 4.35 -4.24 -4.24
C THR A 357 4.97 -3.52 -5.43
N GLY A 358 4.21 -2.66 -6.10
CA GLY A 358 4.73 -1.78 -7.15
C GLY A 358 5.41 -0.55 -6.55
N PHE A 359 4.70 0.13 -5.64
CA PHE A 359 5.22 1.25 -4.86
C PHE A 359 4.53 1.32 -3.49
N TRP A 360 5.18 2.01 -2.57
CA TRP A 360 4.61 2.27 -1.26
C TRP A 360 5.10 3.61 -0.70
N PHE A 361 4.36 4.15 0.28
CA PHE A 361 4.73 5.42 0.87
C PHE A 361 4.27 5.55 2.33
N VAL A 362 4.88 6.52 3.02
CA VAL A 362 4.36 7.16 4.22
C VAL A 362 4.19 8.65 3.91
N ALA A 363 2.97 9.16 3.87
CA ALA A 363 2.69 10.58 3.73
C ALA A 363 2.59 11.22 5.11
N GLN A 364 3.28 12.34 5.31
CA GLN A 364 3.35 13.07 6.57
C GLN A 364 2.83 14.50 6.36
N CYS A 365 1.70 14.83 7.00
CA CYS A 365 1.04 16.13 6.94
C CYS A 365 1.36 16.91 8.22
N ARG A 366 2.21 17.94 8.14
CA ARG A 366 2.77 18.69 9.27
C ARG A 366 2.19 20.10 9.32
N GLY A 367 1.01 20.25 9.95
CA GLY A 367 0.21 21.47 9.95
C GLY A 367 0.81 22.67 10.68
N TRP A 368 1.94 22.51 11.38
CA TRP A 368 2.68 23.63 12.02
C TRP A 368 3.69 24.31 11.09
N LEU A 369 3.85 23.81 9.88
CA LEU A 369 4.71 24.37 8.84
C LEU A 369 3.86 24.93 7.69
N PRO A 370 4.37 25.93 6.93
CA PRO A 370 3.73 26.34 5.68
C PRO A 370 3.50 25.15 4.74
N ASP A 371 2.43 25.18 3.95
CA ASP A 371 2.02 24.06 3.09
C ASP A 371 3.14 23.54 2.18
N GLU A 372 3.95 24.44 1.61
CA GLU A 372 5.05 24.07 0.73
C GLU A 372 6.21 23.32 1.44
N ILE A 373 6.27 23.38 2.78
CA ILE A 373 7.28 22.68 3.61
C ILE A 373 6.62 21.51 4.37
N GLY A 374 5.37 21.68 4.79
CA GLY A 374 4.69 20.78 5.72
C GLY A 374 4.47 19.37 5.17
N GLY A 375 4.21 19.22 3.88
CA GLY A 375 3.95 17.92 3.26
C GLY A 375 5.23 17.21 2.85
N VAL A 376 5.50 16.04 3.46
CA VAL A 376 6.58 15.14 3.02
C VAL A 376 5.98 13.80 2.62
N PHE A 377 6.23 13.42 1.39
CA PHE A 377 5.85 12.15 0.78
C PHE A 377 7.08 11.23 0.77
N TRP A 378 7.20 10.39 1.79
CA TRP A 378 8.25 9.37 1.90
C TRP A 378 7.90 8.22 0.98
N PHE A 379 8.67 8.05 -0.09
CA PHE A 379 8.30 7.19 -1.21
C PHE A 379 9.36 6.13 -1.52
N ALA A 380 8.91 4.94 -1.85
CA ALA A 380 9.74 3.86 -2.40
C ALA A 380 8.97 3.05 -3.45
N VAL A 381 9.71 2.31 -4.25
CA VAL A 381 9.20 1.38 -5.27
C VAL A 381 9.66 -0.03 -4.98
N ASP A 382 8.89 -1.03 -5.43
CA ASP A 382 9.09 -2.45 -5.17
C ASP A 382 8.82 -2.83 -3.70
N ASP A 383 9.18 -4.02 -3.28
CA ASP A 383 8.97 -4.63 -1.98
C ASP A 383 9.49 -3.75 -0.81
N ALA A 384 8.61 -3.41 0.13
CA ALA A 384 8.95 -2.60 1.30
C ALA A 384 10.06 -3.21 2.16
N GLY A 385 10.17 -4.55 2.22
CA GLY A 385 11.19 -5.26 2.98
C GLY A 385 12.62 -5.08 2.44
N THR A 386 12.77 -4.63 1.20
CA THR A 386 14.05 -4.48 0.51
C THR A 386 14.26 -3.12 -0.14
N SER A 387 13.33 -2.19 -0.02
CA SER A 387 13.41 -0.83 -0.54
C SER A 387 13.39 0.22 0.57
N ALA A 388 14.17 1.29 0.42
CA ALA A 388 14.25 2.41 1.36
C ALA A 388 13.39 3.58 0.89
N LEU A 389 12.80 4.28 1.86
CA LEU A 389 12.03 5.51 1.62
C LEU A 389 12.96 6.69 1.31
N THR A 390 12.60 7.46 0.28
CA THR A 390 13.21 8.76 0.00
C THR A 390 12.21 9.89 0.28
N PRO A 391 12.62 11.00 0.93
CA PRO A 391 11.72 12.10 1.22
C PRO A 391 11.52 12.98 -0.02
N VAL A 392 10.25 13.20 -0.39
CA VAL A 392 9.86 14.11 -1.47
C VAL A 392 8.86 15.13 -0.92
N TYR A 393 9.21 16.41 -0.96
CA TYR A 393 8.26 17.44 -0.57
C TYR A 393 7.06 17.48 -1.54
N SER A 394 5.84 17.50 -1.03
CA SER A 394 4.61 17.49 -1.85
C SER A 394 4.50 18.71 -2.78
N ALA A 395 5.17 19.80 -2.44
CA ALA A 395 5.26 21.01 -3.26
C ALA A 395 6.38 20.98 -4.31
N SER A 396 7.16 19.91 -4.43
CA SER A 396 8.20 19.74 -5.45
C SER A 396 7.65 19.90 -6.86
N ARG A 397 8.44 20.48 -7.74
CA ARG A 397 8.06 20.75 -9.14
C ARG A 397 8.70 19.79 -10.15
N ALA A 398 9.42 18.80 -9.64
CA ALA A 398 10.01 17.71 -10.41
C ALA A 398 10.22 16.49 -9.52
N VAL A 399 10.40 15.34 -10.12
CA VAL A 399 10.79 14.08 -9.48
C VAL A 399 12.07 13.57 -10.12
N SER A 400 12.84 12.74 -9.38
CA SER A 400 14.03 12.10 -9.92
C SER A 400 13.69 11.21 -11.11
N TRP A 401 14.55 11.17 -12.12
CA TRP A 401 14.43 10.29 -13.27
C TRP A 401 14.38 8.81 -12.87
N HIS A 402 15.05 8.44 -11.79
CA HIS A 402 15.09 7.05 -11.31
C HIS A 402 13.71 6.51 -10.88
N TYR A 403 12.77 7.40 -10.57
CA TYR A 403 11.38 7.07 -10.21
C TYR A 403 10.36 7.49 -11.27
N ALA A 404 10.79 8.20 -12.31
CA ALA A 404 9.87 8.84 -13.25
C ALA A 404 9.15 7.83 -14.16
N LEU A 405 7.92 8.20 -14.55
CA LEU A 405 7.19 7.50 -15.60
C LEU A 405 8.00 7.52 -16.90
N GLY A 406 8.04 6.39 -17.61
CA GLY A 406 8.78 6.22 -18.85
C GLY A 406 10.22 5.71 -18.68
N ASN A 407 10.69 5.50 -17.44
CA ASN A 407 11.98 4.88 -17.16
C ASN A 407 11.82 3.36 -16.93
N GLY A 408 11.55 2.62 -18.02
CA GLY A 408 11.27 1.19 -17.99
C GLY A 408 9.80 0.84 -17.75
N SER A 409 9.48 -0.45 -17.72
CA SER A 409 8.14 -0.99 -17.47
C SER A 409 8.23 -2.40 -16.87
N MET A 410 7.09 -3.04 -16.57
CA MET A 410 7.07 -4.45 -16.11
C MET A 410 7.63 -5.45 -17.13
N VAL A 411 7.77 -5.06 -18.38
CA VAL A 411 8.25 -5.91 -19.47
C VAL A 411 9.48 -5.33 -20.18
N GLU A 412 9.98 -4.19 -19.71
CA GLU A 412 11.14 -3.51 -20.27
C GLU A 412 12.10 -3.08 -19.14
N TYR A 413 13.25 -3.76 -19.08
CA TYR A 413 14.29 -3.44 -18.11
C TYR A 413 14.95 -2.09 -18.41
N SER A 414 15.13 -1.26 -17.38
CA SER A 414 15.95 -0.06 -17.46
C SER A 414 17.03 -0.08 -16.36
N PRO A 415 18.32 0.09 -16.73
CA PRO A 415 19.43 0.11 -15.78
C PRO A 415 19.45 1.36 -14.90
N THR A 416 18.65 2.38 -15.22
CA THR A 416 18.52 3.62 -14.43
C THR A 416 17.25 3.69 -13.60
N SER A 417 16.39 2.65 -13.63
CA SER A 417 15.17 2.59 -12.86
C SER A 417 15.42 2.07 -11.46
N MET A 418 14.96 2.83 -10.45
CA MET A 418 15.00 2.40 -9.06
C MET A 418 14.13 1.16 -8.82
N PHE A 419 13.02 0.98 -9.54
CA PHE A 419 12.20 -0.23 -9.46
C PHE A 419 13.02 -1.48 -9.82
N TRP A 420 13.74 -1.47 -10.94
CA TRP A 420 14.54 -2.61 -11.37
C TRP A 420 15.75 -2.85 -10.47
N LEU A 421 16.36 -1.78 -9.92
CA LEU A 421 17.46 -1.90 -8.97
C LEU A 421 16.99 -2.55 -7.66
N ASN A 422 15.88 -2.07 -7.09
CA ASN A 422 15.28 -2.66 -5.89
C ASN A 422 14.87 -4.12 -6.13
N ASN A 423 14.25 -4.41 -7.28
CA ASN A 423 13.81 -5.77 -7.61
C ASN A 423 15.00 -6.75 -7.73
N ARG A 424 16.15 -6.33 -8.26
CA ARG A 424 17.38 -7.14 -8.27
C ARG A 424 17.86 -7.46 -6.85
N ILE A 425 17.92 -6.45 -5.98
CA ILE A 425 18.30 -6.63 -4.56
C ILE A 425 17.28 -7.55 -3.88
N ALA A 426 15.99 -7.35 -4.11
CA ALA A 426 14.92 -8.18 -3.57
C ALA A 426 15.04 -9.64 -4.01
N GLN A 427 15.21 -9.92 -5.31
CA GLN A 427 15.36 -11.28 -5.82
C GLN A 427 16.57 -11.98 -5.20
N PHE A 428 17.67 -11.27 -4.98
CA PHE A 428 18.84 -11.81 -4.32
C PHE A 428 18.58 -12.08 -2.83
N ALA A 429 17.91 -11.16 -2.14
CA ALA A 429 17.49 -11.34 -0.74
C ALA A 429 16.52 -12.52 -0.57
N TYR A 430 15.58 -12.75 -1.48
CA TYR A 430 14.61 -13.85 -1.40
C TYR A 430 15.28 -15.24 -1.44
N LEU A 431 16.39 -15.36 -2.17
CA LEU A 431 17.15 -16.61 -2.22
C LEU A 431 17.80 -16.95 -0.87
N ARG A 432 18.19 -15.95 -0.09
CA ARG A 432 18.90 -16.12 1.17
C ARG A 432 18.49 -15.04 2.18
N TYR A 433 17.25 -15.04 2.57
CA TYR A 433 16.65 -13.97 3.37
C TYR A 433 17.37 -13.71 4.71
N ASN A 434 17.71 -14.78 5.44
CA ASN A 434 18.41 -14.68 6.71
C ASN A 434 19.69 -13.80 6.67
N PRO A 435 20.67 -14.05 5.77
CA PRO A 435 21.86 -13.20 5.73
C PRO A 435 21.66 -11.94 4.88
N VAL A 436 21.03 -12.04 3.70
CA VAL A 436 20.97 -10.94 2.73
C VAL A 436 19.87 -9.96 3.06
N GLY A 437 18.64 -10.44 3.32
CA GLY A 437 17.51 -9.57 3.66
C GLY A 437 17.78 -8.74 4.91
N ARG A 438 18.36 -9.35 5.95
CA ARG A 438 18.73 -8.63 7.18
C ARG A 438 19.87 -7.61 6.98
N GLU A 439 20.81 -7.89 6.07
CA GLU A 439 21.85 -6.90 5.68
C GLU A 439 21.20 -5.70 4.99
N VAL A 440 20.29 -5.94 4.04
CA VAL A 440 19.55 -4.88 3.33
C VAL A 440 18.74 -4.06 4.32
N GLN A 441 17.99 -4.69 5.23
CA GLN A 441 17.20 -4.00 6.25
C GLN A 441 18.01 -3.08 7.16
N LYS A 442 19.24 -3.49 7.53
CA LYS A 442 20.14 -2.60 8.30
C LYS A 442 20.52 -1.34 7.53
N ARG A 443 20.74 -1.46 6.20
CA ARG A 443 21.05 -0.32 5.36
C ARG A 443 19.83 0.60 5.21
N ILE A 444 18.64 0.02 5.06
CA ILE A 444 17.37 0.75 4.99
C ILE A 444 17.17 1.59 6.26
N VAL A 445 17.28 0.98 7.44
CA VAL A 445 17.08 1.68 8.72
C VAL A 445 18.08 2.83 8.87
N ALA A 446 19.37 2.60 8.60
CA ALA A 446 20.39 3.64 8.69
C ALA A 446 20.13 4.80 7.72
N HIS A 447 19.71 4.50 6.48
CA HIS A 447 19.35 5.51 5.50
C HIS A 447 18.14 6.34 5.96
N GLU A 448 17.05 5.70 6.38
CA GLU A 448 15.83 6.38 6.78
C GLU A 448 16.01 7.26 8.03
N GLU A 449 16.77 6.79 9.02
CA GLU A 449 17.17 7.59 10.18
C GLU A 449 17.98 8.85 9.79
N GLU A 450 18.86 8.72 8.80
CA GLU A 450 19.61 9.86 8.27
C GLU A 450 18.72 10.82 7.49
N MET A 451 17.78 10.31 6.68
CA MET A 451 16.83 11.13 5.93
C MET A 451 15.90 11.93 6.86
N VAL A 452 15.49 11.38 8.00
CA VAL A 452 14.71 12.15 9.01
C VAL A 452 15.49 13.39 9.49
N LYS A 453 16.80 13.25 9.75
CA LYS A 453 17.65 14.39 10.14
C LYS A 453 17.80 15.41 9.01
N LYS A 454 18.07 14.93 7.79
CA LYS A 454 18.20 15.78 6.60
C LYS A 454 16.92 16.55 6.29
N VAL A 455 15.73 15.95 6.47
CA VAL A 455 14.44 16.64 6.32
C VAL A 455 14.32 17.76 7.36
N ALA A 456 14.68 17.53 8.62
CA ALA A 456 14.64 18.59 9.64
C ALA A 456 15.59 19.76 9.32
N GLU A 457 16.79 19.48 8.79
CA GLU A 457 17.73 20.49 8.32
C GLU A 457 17.20 21.25 7.10
N ALA A 458 16.60 20.54 6.14
CA ALA A 458 15.99 21.12 4.95
C ALA A 458 14.79 22.01 5.31
N ASP A 459 13.95 21.60 6.26
CA ASP A 459 12.85 22.42 6.80
C ASP A 459 13.37 23.74 7.37
N ALA A 460 14.38 23.69 8.25
CA ALA A 460 14.97 24.86 8.86
C ALA A 460 15.56 25.83 7.81
N LYS A 461 16.23 25.28 6.79
CA LYS A 461 16.77 26.05 5.68
C LYS A 461 15.66 26.63 4.81
N ALA A 462 14.63 25.88 4.48
CA ALA A 462 13.48 26.34 3.69
C ALA A 462 12.75 27.50 4.40
N MET A 463 12.54 27.38 5.71
CA MET A 463 11.96 28.45 6.55
C MET A 463 12.76 29.75 6.51
N SER A 464 14.08 29.67 6.34
CA SER A 464 14.94 30.87 6.24
C SER A 464 14.89 31.57 4.87
N ILE A 465 14.31 30.91 3.84
CA ILE A 465 14.23 31.45 2.47
C ILE A 465 12.94 32.28 2.32
N ALA A 466 13.05 33.61 2.29
CA ALA A 466 11.90 34.50 2.21
C ALA A 466 11.12 34.42 0.88
N SER A 467 11.79 34.11 -0.23
CA SER A 467 11.15 34.01 -1.55
C SER A 467 10.55 32.61 -1.76
N GLU A 468 9.21 32.51 -1.87
CA GLU A 468 8.49 31.26 -2.17
C GLU A 468 9.08 30.53 -3.40
N LYS A 469 9.33 31.24 -4.51
CA LYS A 469 9.94 30.65 -5.70
C LYS A 469 11.31 30.02 -5.41
N LYS A 470 12.15 30.67 -4.59
CA LYS A 470 13.48 30.12 -4.23
C LYS A 470 13.33 28.94 -3.26
N ARG A 471 12.36 29.01 -2.36
CA ARG A 471 12.05 27.93 -1.41
C ARG A 471 11.56 26.69 -2.13
N LEU A 472 10.60 26.80 -3.05
CA LEU A 472 10.13 25.70 -3.89
C LEU A 472 11.25 25.09 -4.75
N LYS A 473 12.12 25.94 -5.30
CA LYS A 473 13.30 25.45 -6.02
C LYS A 473 14.22 24.63 -5.12
N PHE A 474 14.54 25.14 -3.93
CA PHE A 474 15.38 24.44 -2.95
C PHE A 474 14.78 23.09 -2.54
N LEU A 475 13.48 23.04 -2.20
CA LEU A 475 12.79 21.80 -1.78
C LEU A 475 12.73 20.79 -2.93
N THR A 476 12.55 21.25 -4.16
CA THR A 476 12.60 20.38 -5.35
C THR A 476 13.99 19.80 -5.57
N GLU A 477 15.03 20.65 -5.49
CA GLU A 477 16.43 20.20 -5.66
C GLU A 477 16.83 19.23 -4.56
N PHE A 478 16.42 19.46 -3.31
CA PHE A 478 16.61 18.53 -2.20
C PHE A 478 15.97 17.17 -2.50
N SER A 479 14.67 17.15 -2.83
CA SER A 479 13.93 15.90 -3.09
C SER A 479 14.54 15.10 -4.24
N VAL A 480 14.95 15.76 -5.32
CA VAL A 480 15.58 15.09 -6.47
C VAL A 480 16.97 14.58 -6.10
N SER A 481 17.79 15.40 -5.43
CA SER A 481 19.17 15.01 -5.11
C SER A 481 19.26 13.86 -4.11
N GLU A 482 18.36 13.79 -3.10
CA GLU A 482 18.34 12.67 -2.16
C GLU A 482 17.86 11.37 -2.84
N ALA A 483 16.92 11.46 -3.77
CA ALA A 483 16.49 10.31 -4.57
C ALA A 483 17.61 9.80 -5.50
N ASP A 484 18.36 10.70 -6.15
CA ASP A 484 19.50 10.36 -7.00
C ASP A 484 20.64 9.75 -6.17
N ALA A 485 20.92 10.30 -4.99
CA ALA A 485 21.92 9.79 -4.07
C ALA A 485 21.57 8.37 -3.58
N LEU A 486 20.31 8.10 -3.28
CA LEU A 486 19.85 6.77 -2.91
C LEU A 486 20.05 5.76 -4.05
N PHE A 487 19.78 6.16 -5.29
CA PHE A 487 20.00 5.28 -6.45
C PHE A 487 21.48 4.89 -6.58
N GLU A 488 22.41 5.82 -6.41
CA GLU A 488 23.85 5.54 -6.43
C GLU A 488 24.27 4.62 -5.25
N GLU A 489 23.79 4.91 -4.04
CA GLU A 489 24.07 4.09 -2.85
C GLU A 489 23.56 2.65 -3.03
N TRP A 490 22.34 2.48 -3.54
CA TRP A 490 21.75 1.15 -3.79
C TRP A 490 22.43 0.42 -4.95
N SER A 491 22.94 1.14 -5.94
CA SER A 491 23.75 0.55 -7.01
C SER A 491 25.06 -0.05 -6.47
N GLU A 492 25.68 0.60 -5.48
CA GLU A 492 26.86 0.03 -4.80
C GLU A 492 26.46 -1.10 -3.85
N LEU A 493 25.30 -1.02 -3.19
CA LEU A 493 24.78 -2.10 -2.35
C LEU A 493 24.53 -3.38 -3.16
N ASP A 494 23.93 -3.30 -4.35
CA ASP A 494 23.73 -4.45 -5.25
C ASP A 494 25.05 -5.18 -5.55
N LYS A 495 26.08 -4.44 -5.93
CA LYS A 495 27.42 -4.98 -6.18
C LYS A 495 28.06 -5.61 -4.94
N TYR A 496 27.93 -4.92 -3.81
CA TYR A 496 28.45 -5.40 -2.52
C TYR A 496 27.79 -6.71 -2.09
N LEU A 497 26.47 -6.82 -2.18
CA LEU A 497 25.74 -8.03 -1.81
C LEU A 497 26.15 -9.22 -2.71
N LEU A 498 26.28 -9.00 -4.01
CA LEU A 498 26.72 -10.01 -4.95
C LEU A 498 28.12 -10.54 -4.58
N VAL A 499 29.07 -9.66 -4.29
CA VAL A 499 30.44 -10.07 -3.92
C VAL A 499 30.45 -10.78 -2.57
N LYS A 500 29.77 -10.24 -1.55
CA LYS A 500 29.79 -10.77 -0.18
C LYS A 500 29.21 -12.17 -0.08
N TYR A 501 28.09 -12.40 -0.77
CA TYR A 501 27.25 -13.59 -0.59
C TYR A 501 27.27 -14.57 -1.77
N MET A 502 28.13 -14.36 -2.75
CA MET A 502 28.25 -15.23 -3.92
C MET A 502 28.46 -16.70 -3.52
N ASP A 503 27.79 -17.60 -4.22
CA ASP A 503 27.90 -19.06 -4.07
C ASP A 503 27.62 -19.60 -2.66
N GLY A 504 26.83 -18.87 -1.87
CA GLY A 504 26.43 -19.29 -0.54
C GLY A 504 27.45 -19.00 0.56
N THR A 505 28.58 -18.41 0.25
CA THR A 505 29.58 -17.96 1.24
C THR A 505 29.18 -16.63 1.89
N VAL A 506 29.82 -16.30 3.01
CA VAL A 506 29.82 -14.95 3.60
C VAL A 506 31.26 -14.52 3.77
N LYS A 507 31.72 -13.59 2.93
CA LYS A 507 33.07 -13.10 2.97
C LYS A 507 33.31 -12.15 4.14
N HIS A 508 34.43 -12.30 4.85
CA HIS A 508 34.82 -11.42 5.95
C HIS A 508 35.31 -10.06 5.46
N GLN A 509 35.11 -9.03 6.28
CA GLN A 509 35.55 -7.68 6.01
C GLN A 509 36.57 -7.19 7.02
N ASN A 510 37.41 -6.26 6.59
CA ASN A 510 38.24 -5.42 7.42
C ASN A 510 37.39 -4.31 8.07
N GLU A 511 37.98 -3.55 9.00
CA GLU A 511 37.34 -2.43 9.67
C GLU A 511 36.94 -1.30 8.68
N ASP A 512 37.70 -1.16 7.58
CA ASP A 512 37.43 -0.19 6.52
C ASP A 512 36.36 -0.64 5.51
N GLY A 513 35.75 -1.81 5.72
CA GLY A 513 34.71 -2.37 4.85
C GLY A 513 35.24 -3.17 3.64
N SER A 514 36.55 -3.15 3.36
CA SER A 514 37.14 -3.98 2.31
C SER A 514 37.11 -5.47 2.66
N PHE A 515 37.06 -6.36 1.65
CA PHE A 515 37.06 -7.80 1.90
C PHE A 515 38.45 -8.31 2.30
N LYS A 516 38.50 -9.18 3.30
CA LYS A 516 39.74 -9.82 3.74
C LYS A 516 40.24 -10.81 2.69
N THR A 517 41.51 -10.66 2.28
CA THR A 517 42.16 -11.53 1.33
C THR A 517 43.39 -12.16 1.97
N ASN A 518 43.91 -13.23 1.37
CA ASN A 518 45.15 -13.89 1.78
C ASN A 518 46.42 -13.12 1.38
N GLY A 519 46.28 -11.92 0.78
CA GLY A 519 47.39 -11.10 0.31
C GLY A 519 48.01 -11.55 -1.01
N SER A 520 47.44 -12.58 -1.68
CA SER A 520 47.86 -12.97 -3.03
C SER A 520 47.44 -11.94 -4.08
N THR A 521 48.09 -11.97 -5.25
CA THR A 521 47.71 -11.14 -6.41
C THR A 521 46.32 -11.47 -6.98
N ASP A 522 45.80 -12.65 -6.68
CA ASP A 522 44.46 -13.12 -7.11
C ASP A 522 43.35 -12.72 -6.15
N TYR A 523 43.69 -11.95 -5.10
CA TYR A 523 42.70 -11.46 -4.11
C TYR A 523 41.81 -12.55 -3.51
N ILE A 524 42.36 -13.75 -3.24
CA ILE A 524 41.60 -14.89 -2.70
C ILE A 524 41.03 -14.53 -1.32
N PRO A 525 39.71 -14.68 -1.09
CA PRO A 525 39.09 -14.38 0.21
C PRO A 525 39.65 -15.28 1.31
N VAL A 526 39.88 -14.70 2.49
CA VAL A 526 40.30 -15.49 3.68
C VAL A 526 39.06 -16.26 4.19
N SER A 527 39.18 -17.59 4.22
CA SER A 527 38.25 -18.55 4.86
C SER A 527 36.83 -18.02 5.09
N PRO A 528 36.02 -17.88 4.04
CA PRO A 528 34.66 -17.34 4.19
C PRO A 528 33.80 -18.28 5.06
N ASP A 529 32.81 -17.73 5.73
CA ASP A 529 31.82 -18.53 6.44
C ASP A 529 30.88 -19.24 5.46
N TRP A 530 30.40 -20.40 5.89
CA TRP A 530 29.44 -21.24 5.19
C TRP A 530 28.22 -21.45 6.09
N PRO A 531 27.33 -20.47 6.24
CA PRO A 531 26.15 -20.64 7.08
C PRO A 531 25.27 -21.76 6.52
N GLY A 532 25.01 -22.75 7.35
CA GLY A 532 24.17 -23.89 7.01
C GLY A 532 22.70 -23.62 7.31
N TYR A 533 21.87 -24.65 7.08
CA TYR A 533 20.44 -24.60 7.37
C TYR A 533 20.16 -24.57 8.87
N SER A 534 18.99 -24.00 9.24
CA SER A 534 18.47 -24.06 10.61
C SER A 534 18.27 -25.52 11.06
N GLN A 535 18.31 -25.78 12.37
CA GLN A 535 18.07 -27.12 12.91
C GLN A 535 16.66 -27.63 12.58
N LYS A 536 15.67 -26.75 12.51
CA LYS A 536 14.29 -27.07 12.10
C LYS A 536 14.27 -27.62 10.67
N PHE A 537 14.93 -26.93 9.75
CA PHE A 537 14.98 -27.35 8.34
C PHE A 537 15.81 -28.63 8.15
N LYS A 538 16.94 -28.78 8.87
CA LYS A 538 17.71 -30.05 8.88
C LYS A 538 16.86 -31.24 9.32
N ARG A 539 16.02 -31.09 10.35
CA ARG A 539 15.08 -32.13 10.78
C ARG A 539 14.04 -32.44 9.70
N ALA A 540 13.52 -31.44 9.00
CA ALA A 540 12.59 -31.65 7.90
C ALA A 540 13.23 -32.47 6.76
N ILE A 541 14.48 -32.15 6.37
CA ILE A 541 15.25 -32.93 5.39
C ILE A 541 15.44 -34.38 5.85
N VAL A 542 15.80 -34.59 7.12
CA VAL A 542 16.00 -35.94 7.67
C VAL A 542 14.69 -36.73 7.68
N ASN A 543 13.56 -36.09 7.96
CA ASN A 543 12.25 -36.75 7.94
C ASN A 543 11.81 -37.14 6.52
N ASP A 544 12.22 -36.39 5.51
CA ASP A 544 11.91 -36.66 4.10
C ASP A 544 12.88 -37.69 3.49
N ASN A 545 14.19 -37.44 3.56
CA ASN A 545 15.21 -38.21 2.83
C ASN A 545 16.38 -38.73 3.71
N GLY A 546 16.23 -38.74 5.05
CA GLY A 546 17.32 -39.05 5.98
C GLY A 546 18.00 -40.39 5.77
N ALA A 547 17.27 -41.40 5.28
CA ALA A 547 17.84 -42.72 4.98
C ALA A 547 18.92 -42.67 3.90
N LEU A 548 18.78 -41.78 2.90
CA LEU A 548 19.74 -41.59 1.81
C LEU A 548 20.93 -40.72 2.23
N LEU A 549 20.71 -39.79 3.15
CA LEU A 549 21.69 -38.77 3.55
C LEU A 549 22.52 -39.17 4.78
N LYS A 550 22.17 -40.28 5.44
CA LYS A 550 22.91 -40.75 6.64
C LYS A 550 24.31 -41.17 6.31
N VAL A 551 25.29 -40.53 6.97
CA VAL A 551 26.70 -40.96 6.91
C VAL A 551 26.82 -42.31 7.58
N ARG A 552 27.46 -43.28 6.89
CA ARG A 552 27.65 -44.63 7.34
C ARG A 552 29.06 -44.82 7.90
#